data_31ac5860d2d5d7e5a95459d382260cf9
#
_entry.id   31ac5860d2d5d7e5a95459d382260cf9
#
_cell.length_a   1.000
_cell.length_b   1.000
_cell.length_c   1.000
_cell.angle_alpha   90.00
_cell.angle_beta   90.00
_cell.angle_gamma   90.00
#
_symmetry.space_group_name_H-M   'P 1'
#
loop_
_entity.id
_entity.type
_entity.pdbx_description
1 polymer ?
#
loop_
_entity_poly.entity_id
_entity_poly.type
_entity_poly.pdbx_seq_one_letter_code
_entity_poly.pdbx_strand_id
1 'polypeptide(L)'
;MTTPTPSNGRVNQTAMHTPPIVTPDEWESARLRLLLKEKAHTRARDALAAERRRMPWTPADKEYVFEGPDGSVTLRDLFDGRRQLIVYRAFFEPGVYGWPEHACRGCSMVADQVAHLAHLNARDTTLVFVSRAPQADIARLKASMDWKMPWFTLTDSFDTDFGVNEWHGTNVFFRDEDRVFRTYFLNNRGDEQMGGTWNYLDITPLGRQEAWEDSPEGYPQTPAYQWWNWHDSYVAGAPPDQKWVEVSDAGEKAFREHCDGAKPST
;
A
#
# COMPACT_ATOMS: atom_id res chain seq x y z
N MET A 1 -52.90 -20.98 8.34
CA MET A 1 -51.47 -21.09 8.72
C MET A 1 -50.79 -19.79 8.22
N THR A 2 -50.61 -18.84 9.10
CA THR A 2 -50.01 -17.56 8.81
C THR A 2 -48.51 -17.65 9.11
N THR A 3 -47.66 -17.50 8.11
CA THR A 3 -46.20 -17.42 8.26
C THR A 3 -45.83 -16.09 8.89
N PRO A 4 -44.92 -16.05 9.90
CA PRO A 4 -44.48 -14.81 10.48
C PRO A 4 -43.47 -14.11 9.53
N THR A 5 -43.71 -12.82 9.32
CA THR A 5 -42.82 -11.90 8.62
C THR A 5 -41.55 -11.71 9.47
N PRO A 6 -40.32 -11.79 8.91
CA PRO A 6 -39.12 -11.50 9.68
C PRO A 6 -39.07 -10.02 10.05
N SER A 7 -38.97 -9.75 11.35
CA SER A 7 -38.75 -8.41 11.89
C SER A 7 -37.37 -7.91 11.44
N ASN A 8 -37.38 -6.86 10.61
CA ASN A 8 -36.21 -6.07 10.24
C ASN A 8 -35.66 -5.40 11.51
N GLY A 9 -34.65 -6.01 12.13
CA GLY A 9 -33.90 -5.42 13.22
C GLY A 9 -33.15 -4.19 12.67
N ARG A 10 -33.78 -3.01 12.82
CA ARG A 10 -33.04 -1.74 12.68
C ARG A 10 -31.99 -1.72 13.78
N VAL A 11 -30.73 -1.95 13.39
CA VAL A 11 -29.60 -1.54 14.21
C VAL A 11 -29.78 -0.04 14.45
N ASN A 12 -29.92 0.34 15.70
CA ASN A 12 -29.95 1.76 16.10
C ASN A 12 -28.58 2.36 15.69
N GLN A 13 -28.52 2.95 14.52
CA GLN A 13 -27.37 3.77 14.15
C GLN A 13 -27.44 5.02 15.01
N THR A 14 -26.51 5.18 15.92
CA THR A 14 -26.30 6.44 16.63
C THR A 14 -26.19 7.56 15.61
N ALA A 15 -26.97 8.62 15.77
CA ALA A 15 -26.93 9.75 14.84
C ALA A 15 -25.51 10.34 14.80
N MET A 16 -24.95 10.51 13.61
CA MET A 16 -23.62 11.08 13.43
C MET A 16 -23.54 12.50 13.99
N HIS A 17 -22.58 12.74 14.89
CA HIS A 17 -22.30 14.07 15.43
C HIS A 17 -21.63 14.95 14.36
N THR A 18 -22.41 15.80 13.70
CA THR A 18 -21.85 16.75 12.74
C THR A 18 -21.11 17.88 13.44
N PRO A 19 -19.98 18.36 12.92
CA PRO A 19 -19.32 19.56 13.39
C PRO A 19 -20.27 20.78 13.35
N PRO A 20 -19.97 21.86 14.10
CA PRO A 20 -20.76 23.08 14.06
C PRO A 20 -20.87 23.67 12.66
N ILE A 21 -22.08 24.08 12.28
CA ILE A 21 -22.31 24.85 11.06
C ILE A 21 -22.11 26.32 11.40
N VAL A 22 -21.19 26.98 10.73
CA VAL A 22 -20.73 28.33 11.04
C VAL A 22 -20.81 29.25 9.81
N THR A 23 -20.60 30.54 9.99
CA THR A 23 -20.50 31.50 8.93
C THR A 23 -19.24 31.28 8.06
N PRO A 24 -19.20 31.80 6.81
CA PRO A 24 -17.98 31.70 5.97
C PRO A 24 -16.73 32.30 6.63
N ASP A 25 -16.85 33.38 7.37
CA ASP A 25 -15.72 34.04 8.01
C ASP A 25 -15.18 33.20 9.21
N GLU A 26 -16.07 32.60 9.97
CA GLU A 26 -15.69 31.67 11.05
C GLU A 26 -15.05 30.40 10.48
N TRP A 27 -15.58 29.87 9.37
CA TRP A 27 -15.00 28.74 8.67
C TRP A 27 -13.59 29.07 8.16
N GLU A 28 -13.40 30.21 7.49
CA GLU A 28 -12.10 30.63 6.99
C GLU A 28 -11.10 30.82 8.14
N SER A 29 -11.54 31.36 9.25
CA SER A 29 -10.70 31.49 10.46
C SER A 29 -10.26 30.13 11.01
N ALA A 30 -11.14 29.13 11.01
CA ALA A 30 -10.81 27.76 11.41
C ALA A 30 -9.84 27.10 10.40
N ARG A 31 -10.09 27.25 9.10
CA ARG A 31 -9.23 26.77 8.03
C ARG A 31 -7.81 27.33 8.14
N LEU A 32 -7.67 28.63 8.39
CA LEU A 32 -6.36 29.27 8.54
C LEU A 32 -5.59 28.73 9.76
N ARG A 33 -6.28 28.43 10.86
CA ARG A 33 -5.62 27.77 12.02
C ARG A 33 -5.13 26.36 11.68
N LEU A 34 -5.93 25.58 10.92
CA LEU A 34 -5.51 24.25 10.45
C LEU A 34 -4.34 24.35 9.47
N LEU A 35 -4.36 25.30 8.56
CA LEU A 35 -3.28 25.55 7.58
C LEU A 35 -1.91 25.77 8.25
N LEU A 36 -1.84 26.36 9.43
CA LEU A 36 -0.58 26.52 10.17
C LEU A 36 0.01 25.16 10.56
N LYS A 37 -0.85 24.22 10.98
CA LYS A 37 -0.44 22.84 11.32
C LYS A 37 -0.02 22.06 10.07
N GLU A 38 -0.76 22.21 8.98
CA GLU A 38 -0.45 21.57 7.69
C GLU A 38 0.92 22.04 7.15
N LYS A 39 1.20 23.34 7.25
CA LYS A 39 2.53 23.88 6.88
C LYS A 39 3.65 23.35 7.79
N ALA A 40 3.38 23.16 9.08
CA ALA A 40 4.35 22.57 10.00
C ALA A 40 4.60 21.09 9.65
N HIS A 41 3.54 20.33 9.35
CA HIS A 41 3.63 18.94 8.88
C HIS A 41 4.43 18.83 7.58
N THR A 42 4.18 19.70 6.59
CA THR A 42 4.95 19.73 5.35
C THR A 42 6.45 19.92 5.61
N ARG A 43 6.82 20.88 6.47
CA ARG A 43 8.24 21.09 6.85
C ARG A 43 8.84 19.90 7.58
N ALA A 44 8.08 19.24 8.46
CA ALA A 44 8.54 18.03 9.14
C ALA A 44 8.78 16.87 8.16
N ARG A 45 7.88 16.70 7.19
CA ARG A 45 8.04 15.72 6.10
C ARG A 45 9.29 15.99 5.28
N ASP A 46 9.56 17.24 4.94
CA ASP A 46 10.77 17.64 4.20
C ASP A 46 12.05 17.35 5.00
N ALA A 47 12.04 17.63 6.31
CA ALA A 47 13.13 17.31 7.22
C ALA A 47 13.40 15.80 7.29
N LEU A 48 12.35 14.99 7.45
CA LEU A 48 12.45 13.53 7.45
C LEU A 48 13.00 13.00 6.13
N ALA A 49 12.59 13.56 5.00
CA ALA A 49 13.14 13.19 3.69
C ALA A 49 14.63 13.57 3.58
N ALA A 50 15.05 14.68 4.20
CA ALA A 50 16.45 15.07 4.29
C ALA A 50 17.29 14.12 5.17
N GLU A 51 16.71 13.58 6.25
CA GLU A 51 17.35 12.57 7.09
C GLU A 51 17.52 11.25 6.34
N ARG A 52 16.48 10.78 5.62
CA ARG A 52 16.59 9.58 4.77
C ARG A 52 17.73 9.67 3.77
N ARG A 53 17.97 10.83 3.16
CA ARG A 53 19.09 11.04 2.23
C ARG A 53 20.47 10.98 2.91
N ARG A 54 20.52 11.04 4.23
CA ARG A 54 21.76 10.93 5.04
C ARG A 54 21.93 9.58 5.72
N MET A 55 20.95 8.69 5.58
CA MET A 55 21.07 7.33 6.11
C MET A 55 22.27 6.61 5.49
N PRO A 56 22.99 5.80 6.27
CA PRO A 56 24.03 4.95 5.71
C PRO A 56 23.45 3.92 4.77
N TRP A 57 24.19 3.57 3.73
CA TRP A 57 23.84 2.55 2.78
C TRP A 57 24.48 1.22 3.13
N THR A 58 23.89 0.10 2.71
CA THR A 58 24.48 -1.23 2.84
C THR A 58 24.69 -1.85 1.45
N PRO A 59 25.84 -2.50 1.19
CA PRO A 59 26.06 -3.16 -0.09
C PRO A 59 25.05 -4.28 -0.36
N ALA A 60 24.67 -4.44 -1.62
CA ALA A 60 23.94 -5.58 -2.15
C ALA A 60 24.86 -6.34 -3.08
N ASP A 61 25.83 -7.04 -2.47
CA ASP A 61 26.96 -7.66 -3.21
C ASP A 61 26.59 -9.02 -3.84
N LYS A 62 25.49 -9.64 -3.38
CA LYS A 62 24.99 -10.89 -3.97
C LYS A 62 24.35 -10.61 -5.33
N GLU A 63 24.65 -11.44 -6.30
CA GLU A 63 23.95 -11.42 -7.57
C GLU A 63 22.55 -12.02 -7.40
N TYR A 64 21.52 -11.21 -7.66
CA TYR A 64 20.11 -11.62 -7.66
C TYR A 64 19.61 -11.72 -9.10
N VAL A 65 18.84 -12.77 -9.36
CA VAL A 65 18.29 -13.06 -10.68
C VAL A 65 16.76 -13.11 -10.60
N PHE A 66 16.15 -12.50 -11.58
CA PHE A 66 14.68 -12.43 -11.73
C PHE A 66 14.32 -12.97 -13.12
N GLU A 67 13.09 -13.43 -13.28
CA GLU A 67 12.55 -13.71 -14.59
C GLU A 67 11.67 -12.53 -15.03
N GLY A 68 11.94 -12.01 -16.20
CA GLY A 68 11.14 -10.97 -16.86
C GLY A 68 10.39 -11.53 -18.06
N PRO A 69 9.60 -10.70 -18.75
CA PRO A 69 8.84 -11.12 -19.94
C PRO A 69 9.74 -11.61 -21.08
N ASP A 70 10.97 -11.13 -21.16
CA ASP A 70 11.94 -11.45 -22.23
C ASP A 70 13.06 -12.39 -21.75
N GLY A 71 12.95 -12.97 -20.55
CA GLY A 71 13.91 -13.89 -19.95
C GLY A 71 14.53 -13.40 -18.66
N SER A 72 15.63 -14.06 -18.25
CA SER A 72 16.32 -13.75 -16.99
C SER A 72 16.99 -12.39 -17.02
N VAL A 73 16.85 -11.64 -15.91
CA VAL A 73 17.49 -10.34 -15.68
C VAL A 73 18.11 -10.30 -14.29
N THR A 74 19.15 -9.50 -14.11
CA THR A 74 19.81 -9.30 -12.82
C THR A 74 19.22 -8.10 -12.07
N LEU A 75 19.55 -7.95 -10.77
CA LEU A 75 19.19 -6.75 -10.00
C LEU A 75 19.69 -5.46 -10.69
N ARG A 76 20.84 -5.51 -11.37
CA ARG A 76 21.35 -4.37 -12.14
C ARG A 76 20.49 -4.01 -13.34
N ASP A 77 19.97 -5.01 -14.02
CA ASP A 77 19.14 -4.79 -15.21
C ASP A 77 17.82 -4.11 -14.84
N LEU A 78 17.31 -4.36 -13.62
CA LEU A 78 16.09 -3.71 -13.12
C LEU A 78 16.21 -2.18 -13.02
N PHE A 79 17.41 -1.64 -12.94
CA PHE A 79 17.63 -0.18 -12.97
C PHE A 79 17.29 0.46 -14.31
N ASP A 80 17.23 -0.31 -15.40
CA ASP A 80 16.89 0.16 -16.75
C ASP A 80 17.73 1.41 -17.14
N GLY A 81 19.04 1.32 -16.91
CA GLY A 81 19.98 2.39 -17.20
C GLY A 81 20.02 3.56 -16.20
N ARG A 82 19.13 3.59 -15.22
CA ARG A 82 19.04 4.66 -14.20
C ARG A 82 19.87 4.31 -12.95
N ARG A 83 20.10 5.30 -12.09
CA ARG A 83 20.89 5.10 -10.87
C ARG A 83 20.06 4.74 -9.65
N GLN A 84 18.76 5.02 -9.65
CA GLN A 84 17.88 4.75 -8.52
C GLN A 84 16.85 3.70 -8.89
N LEU A 85 16.59 2.76 -7.98
CA LEU A 85 15.62 1.69 -8.18
C LEU A 85 14.74 1.56 -6.95
N ILE A 86 13.43 1.56 -7.18
CA ILE A 86 12.41 1.23 -6.20
C ILE A 86 11.87 -0.15 -6.57
N VAL A 87 11.96 -1.11 -5.64
CA VAL A 87 11.44 -2.46 -5.81
C VAL A 87 10.32 -2.69 -4.82
N TYR A 88 9.10 -2.80 -5.31
CA TYR A 88 7.95 -3.19 -4.52
C TYR A 88 7.75 -4.71 -4.60
N ARG A 89 7.92 -5.41 -3.48
CA ARG A 89 7.56 -6.83 -3.37
C ARG A 89 6.05 -6.92 -3.17
N ALA A 90 5.35 -7.39 -4.19
CA ALA A 90 3.91 -7.62 -4.15
C ALA A 90 3.62 -9.05 -3.70
N PHE A 91 2.59 -9.22 -2.88
CA PHE A 91 2.15 -10.54 -2.43
C PHE A 91 1.19 -11.14 -3.48
N PHE A 92 1.78 -11.78 -4.48
CA PHE A 92 1.11 -12.44 -5.59
C PHE A 92 1.83 -13.76 -5.88
N GLU A 93 1.25 -14.87 -5.43
CA GLU A 93 1.83 -16.21 -5.50
C GLU A 93 0.78 -17.26 -5.09
N PRO A 94 0.98 -18.57 -5.34
CA PRO A 94 0.09 -19.62 -4.86
C PRO A 94 -0.14 -19.54 -3.35
N GLY A 95 -1.41 -19.68 -2.92
CA GLY A 95 -1.82 -19.58 -1.53
C GLY A 95 -2.31 -18.18 -1.11
N VAL A 96 -2.05 -17.13 -1.88
CA VAL A 96 -2.63 -15.80 -1.67
C VAL A 96 -4.10 -15.80 -2.09
N TYR A 97 -4.97 -15.22 -1.26
CA TYR A 97 -6.39 -15.15 -1.60
C TYR A 97 -6.61 -14.36 -2.91
N GLY A 98 -7.37 -14.97 -3.82
CA GLY A 98 -7.59 -14.43 -5.17
C GLY A 98 -6.64 -14.98 -6.22
N TRP A 99 -5.59 -15.75 -5.82
CA TRP A 99 -4.71 -16.42 -6.77
C TRP A 99 -5.46 -17.40 -7.69
N PRO A 100 -5.18 -17.50 -8.99
CA PRO A 100 -4.20 -16.68 -9.72
C PRO A 100 -4.82 -15.45 -10.44
N GLU A 101 -6.10 -15.16 -10.22
CA GLU A 101 -6.84 -14.09 -10.89
C GLU A 101 -6.49 -12.70 -10.33
N HIS A 102 -6.16 -12.65 -9.04
CA HIS A 102 -5.86 -11.40 -8.33
C HIS A 102 -4.66 -11.56 -7.40
N ALA A 103 -3.96 -10.45 -7.16
CA ALA A 103 -2.97 -10.33 -6.09
C ALA A 103 -3.65 -10.01 -4.75
N CYS A 104 -2.90 -10.02 -3.65
CA CYS A 104 -3.35 -9.48 -2.37
C CYS A 104 -4.02 -8.10 -2.57
N ARG A 105 -5.16 -7.85 -1.93
CA ARG A 105 -5.95 -6.62 -2.10
C ARG A 105 -5.16 -5.34 -1.82
N GLY A 106 -4.36 -5.34 -0.74
CA GLY A 106 -3.50 -4.20 -0.41
C GLY A 106 -2.43 -3.95 -1.47
N CYS A 107 -1.78 -5.01 -1.99
CA CYS A 107 -0.82 -4.88 -3.08
C CYS A 107 -1.48 -4.39 -4.37
N SER A 108 -2.70 -4.83 -4.66
CA SER A 108 -3.48 -4.36 -5.82
C SER A 108 -3.82 -2.87 -5.66
N MET A 109 -4.24 -2.46 -4.47
CA MET A 109 -4.51 -1.05 -4.17
C MET A 109 -3.26 -0.17 -4.34
N VAL A 110 -2.07 -0.66 -3.96
CA VAL A 110 -0.80 0.04 -4.22
C VAL A 110 -0.52 0.09 -5.73
N ALA A 111 -0.73 -1.01 -6.45
CA ALA A 111 -0.53 -1.09 -7.90
C ALA A 111 -1.43 -0.11 -8.67
N ASP A 112 -2.70 0.03 -8.26
CA ASP A 112 -3.66 0.98 -8.84
C ASP A 112 -3.24 2.45 -8.69
N GLN A 113 -2.37 2.74 -7.72
CA GLN A 113 -1.94 4.11 -7.40
C GLN A 113 -0.57 4.45 -7.98
N VAL A 114 0.05 3.55 -8.75
CA VAL A 114 1.31 3.85 -9.43
C VAL A 114 1.10 4.95 -10.46
N ALA A 115 1.70 6.11 -10.21
CA ALA A 115 1.67 7.24 -11.12
C ALA A 115 2.39 6.91 -12.44
N HIS A 116 2.18 7.73 -13.47
CA HIS A 116 2.87 7.57 -14.75
C HIS A 116 4.40 7.59 -14.55
N LEU A 117 5.06 6.50 -14.92
CA LEU A 117 6.47 6.24 -14.60
C LEU A 117 7.45 7.27 -15.20
N ALA A 118 7.07 7.97 -16.26
CA ALA A 118 7.90 9.01 -16.85
C ALA A 118 8.34 10.09 -15.85
N HIS A 119 7.53 10.37 -14.81
CA HIS A 119 7.88 11.34 -13.78
C HIS A 119 9.03 10.85 -12.90
N LEU A 120 9.06 9.56 -12.54
CA LEU A 120 10.17 8.94 -11.83
C LEU A 120 11.39 8.81 -12.74
N ASN A 121 11.19 8.33 -13.97
CA ASN A 121 12.25 8.14 -14.95
C ASN A 121 13.00 9.44 -15.25
N ALA A 122 12.29 10.58 -15.34
CA ALA A 122 12.88 11.90 -15.52
C ALA A 122 13.74 12.36 -14.32
N ARG A 123 13.66 11.66 -13.19
CA ARG A 123 14.47 11.86 -11.98
C ARG A 123 15.42 10.71 -11.71
N ASP A 124 15.87 10.04 -12.79
CA ASP A 124 16.85 8.97 -12.73
C ASP A 124 16.45 7.82 -11.80
N THR A 125 15.13 7.50 -11.80
CA THR A 125 14.53 6.52 -10.89
C THR A 125 13.67 5.54 -11.68
N THR A 126 13.89 4.24 -11.47
CA THR A 126 13.06 3.15 -11.96
C THR A 126 12.21 2.61 -10.82
N LEU A 127 10.96 2.28 -11.10
CA LEU A 127 10.08 1.56 -10.19
C LEU A 127 9.69 0.25 -10.84
N VAL A 128 9.86 -0.86 -10.11
CA VAL A 128 9.45 -2.19 -10.54
C VAL A 128 8.68 -2.89 -9.41
N PHE A 129 7.84 -3.82 -9.81
CA PHE A 129 7.21 -4.79 -8.93
C PHE A 129 7.92 -6.13 -9.06
N VAL A 130 7.95 -6.89 -7.96
CA VAL A 130 8.44 -8.26 -7.94
C VAL A 130 7.50 -9.14 -7.11
N SER A 131 7.34 -10.41 -7.49
CA SER A 131 6.58 -11.41 -6.74
C SER A 131 7.04 -12.81 -7.11
N ARG A 132 6.54 -13.83 -6.41
CA ARG A 132 6.86 -15.23 -6.74
C ARG A 132 5.94 -15.84 -7.80
N ALA A 133 5.00 -15.05 -8.35
CA ALA A 133 4.13 -15.49 -9.43
C ALA A 133 4.93 -15.75 -10.73
N PRO A 134 4.56 -16.79 -11.52
CA PRO A 134 5.09 -16.98 -12.86
C PRO A 134 4.78 -15.79 -13.78
N GLN A 135 5.64 -15.51 -14.75
CA GLN A 135 5.46 -14.40 -15.70
C GLN A 135 4.14 -14.45 -16.48
N ALA A 136 3.65 -15.65 -16.79
CA ALA A 136 2.37 -15.81 -17.48
C ALA A 136 1.19 -15.31 -16.63
N ASP A 137 1.22 -15.54 -15.32
CA ASP A 137 0.19 -15.09 -14.38
C ASP A 137 0.30 -13.57 -14.13
N ILE A 138 1.52 -13.06 -14.01
CA ILE A 138 1.80 -11.62 -13.93
C ILE A 138 1.27 -10.89 -15.17
N ALA A 139 1.55 -11.40 -16.36
CA ALA A 139 1.11 -10.79 -17.61
C ALA A 139 -0.42 -10.75 -17.71
N ARG A 140 -1.10 -11.85 -17.32
CA ARG A 140 -2.56 -11.93 -17.30
C ARG A 140 -3.16 -10.94 -16.30
N LEU A 141 -2.67 -10.91 -15.07
CA LEU A 141 -3.13 -9.99 -14.03
C LEU A 141 -2.93 -8.53 -14.45
N LYS A 142 -1.75 -8.17 -14.95
CA LYS A 142 -1.49 -6.81 -15.45
C LYS A 142 -2.44 -6.40 -16.56
N ALA A 143 -2.76 -7.32 -17.46
CA ALA A 143 -3.69 -7.04 -18.56
C ALA A 143 -5.12 -6.83 -18.06
N SER A 144 -5.60 -7.65 -17.12
CA SER A 144 -6.95 -7.51 -16.55
C SER A 144 -7.12 -6.23 -15.73
N MET A 145 -6.09 -5.81 -14.99
CA MET A 145 -6.11 -4.64 -14.11
C MET A 145 -5.57 -3.37 -14.79
N ASP A 146 -5.23 -3.42 -16.07
CA ASP A 146 -4.63 -2.31 -16.84
C ASP A 146 -3.33 -1.73 -16.25
N TRP A 147 -2.53 -2.53 -15.57
CA TRP A 147 -1.28 -2.08 -14.94
C TRP A 147 -0.12 -2.05 -15.92
N LYS A 148 0.66 -0.97 -15.90
CA LYS A 148 1.75 -0.71 -16.87
C LYS A 148 3.15 -0.84 -16.26
N MET A 149 3.30 -0.88 -14.91
CA MET A 149 4.61 -0.97 -14.29
C MET A 149 5.32 -2.29 -14.68
N PRO A 150 6.66 -2.28 -14.81
CA PRO A 150 7.44 -3.51 -14.94
C PRO A 150 7.23 -4.41 -13.72
N TRP A 151 7.06 -5.72 -13.96
CA TRP A 151 6.85 -6.69 -12.89
C TRP A 151 7.59 -7.99 -13.23
N PHE A 152 8.44 -8.45 -12.29
CA PHE A 152 9.34 -9.58 -12.45
C PHE A 152 9.04 -10.70 -11.45
N THR A 153 9.37 -11.93 -11.83
CA THR A 153 9.29 -13.10 -10.96
C THR A 153 10.56 -13.24 -10.13
N LEU A 154 10.40 -13.38 -8.83
CA LEU A 154 11.48 -13.74 -7.90
C LEU A 154 11.85 -15.20 -8.09
N THR A 155 13.13 -15.47 -8.39
CA THR A 155 13.64 -16.84 -8.63
C THR A 155 14.59 -17.32 -7.52
N ASP A 156 15.04 -16.40 -6.65
CA ASP A 156 16.00 -16.66 -5.57
C ASP A 156 15.52 -16.13 -4.22
N SER A 157 16.46 -15.83 -3.30
CA SER A 157 16.19 -15.37 -1.96
C SER A 157 16.13 -13.85 -1.79
N PHE A 158 15.98 -13.07 -2.86
CA PHE A 158 15.98 -11.61 -2.79
C PHE A 158 14.99 -11.06 -1.74
N ASP A 159 13.76 -11.54 -1.73
CA ASP A 159 12.75 -11.09 -0.78
C ASP A 159 13.11 -11.42 0.67
N THR A 160 13.61 -12.63 0.92
CA THR A 160 14.07 -13.07 2.24
C THR A 160 15.30 -12.29 2.71
N ASP A 161 16.30 -12.12 1.84
CA ASP A 161 17.54 -11.40 2.15
C ASP A 161 17.30 -9.93 2.47
N PHE A 162 16.23 -9.33 1.88
CA PHE A 162 15.83 -7.95 2.13
C PHE A 162 14.63 -7.81 3.09
N GLY A 163 14.29 -8.87 3.83
CA GLY A 163 13.34 -8.83 4.93
C GLY A 163 11.88 -8.85 4.53
N VAL A 164 11.55 -9.37 3.36
CA VAL A 164 10.17 -9.50 2.83
C VAL A 164 9.96 -10.89 2.26
N ASN A 165 10.02 -11.92 3.09
CA ASN A 165 9.79 -13.31 2.68
C ASN A 165 8.30 -13.63 2.45
N GLU A 166 7.42 -13.00 3.21
CA GLU A 166 5.96 -13.02 3.05
C GLU A 166 5.44 -11.58 3.05
N TRP A 167 4.21 -11.37 2.54
CA TRP A 167 3.57 -10.06 2.45
C TRP A 167 4.22 -9.11 1.44
N HIS A 168 4.31 -7.86 1.81
CA HIS A 168 4.79 -6.78 0.93
C HIS A 168 5.87 -5.95 1.62
N GLY A 169 6.60 -5.22 0.82
CA GLY A 169 7.59 -4.25 1.29
C GLY A 169 8.28 -3.57 0.12
N THR A 170 8.75 -2.39 0.37
CA THR A 170 9.42 -1.56 -0.63
C THR A 170 10.88 -1.38 -0.26
N ASN A 171 11.77 -1.85 -1.11
CA ASN A 171 13.20 -1.63 -1.01
C ASN A 171 13.64 -0.56 -2.00
N VAL A 172 14.57 0.28 -1.60
CA VAL A 172 15.16 1.31 -2.46
C VAL A 172 16.65 1.06 -2.58
N PHE A 173 17.13 1.09 -3.82
CA PHE A 173 18.53 0.85 -4.15
C PHE A 173 19.11 2.04 -4.92
N PHE A 174 20.43 2.18 -4.81
CA PHE A 174 21.23 3.09 -5.61
C PHE A 174 22.36 2.32 -6.29
N ARG A 175 22.61 2.63 -7.54
CA ARG A 175 23.72 2.08 -8.31
C ARG A 175 24.79 3.15 -8.50
N ASP A 176 26.00 2.84 -8.08
CA ASP A 176 27.22 3.61 -8.35
C ASP A 176 28.17 2.75 -9.18
N GLU A 177 28.28 3.07 -10.45
CA GLU A 177 28.96 2.25 -11.45
C GLU A 177 28.48 0.78 -11.42
N ASP A 178 29.36 -0.13 -10.98
CA ASP A 178 29.09 -1.56 -10.89
C ASP A 178 28.57 -2.01 -9.50
N ARG A 179 28.50 -1.13 -8.53
CA ARG A 179 28.09 -1.43 -7.16
C ARG A 179 26.64 -1.05 -6.93
N VAL A 180 25.92 -1.92 -6.26
CA VAL A 180 24.53 -1.68 -5.84
C VAL A 180 24.48 -1.57 -4.32
N PHE A 181 23.73 -0.60 -3.83
CA PHE A 181 23.53 -0.37 -2.40
C PHE A 181 22.04 -0.33 -2.08
N ARG A 182 21.63 -0.97 -1.00
CA ARG A 182 20.33 -0.73 -0.39
C ARG A 182 20.39 0.56 0.41
N THR A 183 19.50 1.49 0.13
CA THR A 183 19.50 2.84 0.72
C THR A 183 18.33 3.08 1.67
N TYR A 184 17.22 2.39 1.47
CA TYR A 184 16.03 2.55 2.29
C TYR A 184 15.12 1.32 2.20
N PHE A 185 14.28 1.15 3.24
CA PHE A 185 13.24 0.14 3.29
C PHE A 185 12.01 0.70 3.99
N LEU A 186 10.83 0.33 3.51
CA LEU A 186 9.57 0.56 4.19
C LEU A 186 8.61 -0.60 3.92
N ASN A 187 7.69 -0.81 4.85
CA ASN A 187 6.60 -1.76 4.75
C ASN A 187 5.43 -1.30 5.62
N ASN A 188 4.38 -2.10 5.71
CA ASN A 188 3.22 -1.84 6.54
C ASN A 188 2.62 -0.47 6.19
N ARG A 189 2.19 0.29 7.17
CA ARG A 189 1.68 1.65 6.98
C ARG A 189 2.68 2.62 6.35
N GLY A 190 3.97 2.28 6.36
CA GLY A 190 4.97 3.06 5.63
C GLY A 190 4.68 3.17 4.13
N ASP A 191 4.09 2.14 3.53
CA ASP A 191 3.74 2.12 2.10
C ASP A 191 2.56 3.03 1.75
N GLU A 192 1.72 3.43 2.71
CA GLU A 192 0.58 4.33 2.50
C GLU A 192 1.01 5.71 1.94
N GLN A 193 2.22 6.15 2.26
CA GLN A 193 2.73 7.42 1.73
C GLN A 193 2.94 7.43 0.21
N MET A 194 2.94 6.26 -0.44
CA MET A 194 3.01 6.13 -1.89
C MET A 194 1.63 6.16 -2.56
N GLY A 195 0.55 6.10 -1.78
CA GLY A 195 -0.82 5.98 -2.28
C GLY A 195 -1.62 7.27 -2.20
N GLY A 196 -2.20 7.69 -3.32
CA GLY A 196 -3.10 8.85 -3.38
C GLY A 196 -4.44 8.62 -2.68
N THR A 197 -4.96 7.40 -2.68
CA THR A 197 -6.27 7.09 -2.12
C THR A 197 -6.36 7.44 -0.64
N TRP A 198 -5.37 7.07 0.16
CA TRP A 198 -5.34 7.43 1.59
C TRP A 198 -5.29 8.94 1.81
N ASN A 199 -4.47 9.66 1.03
CA ASN A 199 -4.38 11.11 1.12
C ASN A 199 -5.71 11.79 0.72
N TYR A 200 -6.42 11.26 -0.27
CA TYR A 200 -7.74 11.78 -0.65
C TYR A 200 -8.78 11.54 0.44
N LEU A 201 -8.82 10.37 1.05
CA LEU A 201 -9.73 10.07 2.13
C LEU A 201 -9.45 10.93 3.38
N ASP A 202 -8.19 11.14 3.72
CA ASP A 202 -7.77 11.94 4.88
C ASP A 202 -8.21 13.42 4.82
N ILE A 203 -8.55 13.95 3.64
CA ILE A 203 -9.11 15.30 3.48
C ILE A 203 -10.63 15.34 3.39
N THR A 204 -11.29 14.18 3.48
CA THR A 204 -12.77 14.11 3.46
C THR A 204 -13.35 14.18 4.87
N PRO A 205 -14.63 14.60 5.02
CA PRO A 205 -15.25 14.69 6.35
C PRO A 205 -15.31 13.38 7.13
N LEU A 206 -15.39 12.24 6.45
CA LEU A 206 -15.49 10.92 7.09
C LEU A 206 -14.15 10.21 7.25
N GLY A 207 -13.06 10.74 6.68
CA GLY A 207 -11.75 10.10 6.69
C GLY A 207 -11.74 8.75 5.97
N ARG A 208 -10.94 7.84 6.45
CA ARG A 208 -10.83 6.45 5.94
C ARG A 208 -11.91 5.53 6.48
N GLN A 209 -12.65 5.98 7.48
CA GLN A 209 -13.72 5.26 8.18
C GLN A 209 -13.22 3.99 8.86
N GLU A 210 -12.01 4.03 9.39
CA GLU A 210 -11.38 2.92 10.10
C GLU A 210 -11.37 3.13 11.63
N ALA A 211 -11.52 2.05 12.38
CA ALA A 211 -11.72 2.08 13.84
C ALA A 211 -10.55 2.65 14.66
N TRP A 212 -9.38 2.87 14.05
CA TRP A 212 -8.23 3.50 14.70
C TRP A 212 -8.24 5.04 14.58
N GLU A 213 -9.10 5.60 13.71
CA GLU A 213 -9.21 7.06 13.54
C GLU A 213 -9.89 7.69 14.74
N ASP A 214 -9.40 8.86 15.14
CA ASP A 214 -10.04 9.74 16.12
C ASP A 214 -11.19 10.50 15.45
N SER A 215 -12.33 9.84 15.33
CA SER A 215 -13.52 10.38 14.66
C SER A 215 -14.59 10.77 15.68
N PRO A 216 -15.42 11.78 15.40
CA PRO A 216 -16.56 12.12 16.23
C PRO A 216 -17.55 10.96 16.38
N GLU A 217 -18.34 10.97 17.48
CA GLU A 217 -19.32 9.94 17.74
C GLU A 217 -20.33 9.78 16.60
N GLY A 218 -20.66 8.52 16.27
CA GLY A 218 -21.60 8.16 15.20
C GLY A 218 -21.02 8.17 13.80
N TYR A 219 -19.75 8.51 13.61
CA TYR A 219 -19.09 8.37 12.31
C TYR A 219 -18.94 6.89 11.96
N PRO A 220 -19.08 6.52 10.67
CA PRO A 220 -18.88 5.15 10.26
C PRO A 220 -17.44 4.71 10.53
N GLN A 221 -17.28 3.54 11.12
CA GLN A 221 -15.99 2.94 11.40
C GLN A 221 -16.03 1.44 11.09
N THR A 222 -15.10 0.98 10.30
CA THR A 222 -14.87 -0.43 9.99
C THR A 222 -13.55 -0.88 10.60
N PRO A 223 -13.34 -2.19 10.78
CA PRO A 223 -12.00 -2.67 11.11
C PRO A 223 -10.97 -2.20 10.07
N ALA A 224 -9.77 -1.88 10.53
CA ALA A 224 -8.69 -1.38 9.69
C ALA A 224 -8.41 -2.32 8.51
N TYR A 225 -8.21 -1.75 7.34
CA TYR A 225 -7.83 -2.44 6.09
C TYR A 225 -8.88 -3.40 5.51
N GLN A 226 -9.99 -3.65 6.15
CA GLN A 226 -10.99 -4.61 5.67
C GLN A 226 -11.86 -4.09 4.52
N TRP A 227 -11.95 -2.79 4.29
CA TRP A 227 -12.71 -2.20 3.20
C TRP A 227 -11.99 -2.27 1.84
N TRP A 228 -10.69 -2.54 1.82
CA TRP A 228 -9.93 -2.64 0.59
C TRP A 228 -10.40 -3.83 -0.25
N ASN A 229 -10.53 -3.60 -1.55
CA ASN A 229 -10.85 -4.64 -2.50
C ASN A 229 -10.12 -4.38 -3.83
N TRP A 230 -10.19 -5.30 -4.75
CA TRP A 230 -9.76 -5.08 -6.13
C TRP A 230 -10.68 -4.03 -6.77
N HIS A 231 -10.12 -3.15 -7.59
CA HIS A 231 -10.88 -2.01 -8.11
C HIS A 231 -12.09 -2.42 -8.96
N ASP A 232 -12.06 -3.60 -9.57
CA ASP A 232 -13.14 -4.19 -10.37
C ASP A 232 -14.17 -5.00 -9.55
N SER A 233 -13.95 -5.15 -8.25
CA SER A 233 -14.73 -6.04 -7.37
C SER A 233 -15.48 -5.32 -6.24
N TYR A 234 -15.50 -3.99 -6.25
CA TYR A 234 -16.35 -3.23 -5.33
C TYR A 234 -17.82 -3.37 -5.70
N VAL A 235 -18.61 -3.97 -4.82
CA VAL A 235 -20.07 -4.09 -4.97
C VAL A 235 -20.74 -3.20 -3.94
N ALA A 236 -21.61 -2.30 -4.41
CA ALA A 236 -22.34 -1.38 -3.54
C ALA A 236 -23.15 -2.17 -2.48
N GLY A 237 -22.90 -1.88 -1.19
CA GLY A 237 -23.60 -2.49 -0.07
C GLY A 237 -23.19 -3.91 0.30
N ALA A 238 -22.24 -4.53 -0.40
CA ALA A 238 -21.67 -5.79 0.03
C ALA A 238 -20.66 -5.54 1.18
N PRO A 239 -20.71 -6.33 2.28
CA PRO A 239 -19.65 -6.29 3.26
C PRO A 239 -18.34 -6.75 2.61
N PRO A 240 -17.19 -6.17 2.98
CA PRO A 240 -15.91 -6.68 2.50
C PRO A 240 -15.77 -8.14 2.91
N ASP A 241 -15.32 -8.97 1.99
CA ASP A 241 -14.92 -10.33 2.32
C ASP A 241 -13.74 -10.24 3.27
N GLN A 242 -13.86 -10.84 4.45
CA GLN A 242 -12.86 -10.76 5.52
C GLN A 242 -11.61 -11.62 5.24
N LYS A 243 -11.64 -12.43 4.19
CA LYS A 243 -10.54 -13.34 3.85
C LYS A 243 -9.50 -12.61 3.01
N TRP A 244 -8.32 -12.39 3.58
CA TRP A 244 -7.20 -11.71 2.90
C TRP A 244 -6.21 -12.66 2.26
N VAL A 245 -5.94 -13.79 2.93
CA VAL A 245 -4.95 -14.78 2.51
C VAL A 245 -5.35 -16.16 3.00
N GLU A 246 -5.10 -17.16 2.18
CA GLU A 246 -5.01 -18.55 2.61
C GLU A 246 -3.54 -18.83 2.92
N VAL A 247 -3.05 -18.30 4.03
CA VAL A 247 -1.67 -18.51 4.45
C VAL A 247 -1.60 -19.53 5.57
N SER A 248 -0.40 -20.07 5.78
CA SER A 248 -0.06 -20.85 6.96
C SER A 248 -0.38 -20.09 8.26
N ASP A 249 -0.51 -20.80 9.38
CA ASP A 249 -0.70 -20.19 10.70
C ASP A 249 0.35 -19.10 11.02
N ALA A 250 1.56 -19.24 10.49
CA ALA A 250 2.62 -18.25 10.63
C ALA A 250 2.32 -16.95 9.87
N GLY A 251 1.78 -17.06 8.65
CA GLY A 251 1.39 -15.89 7.86
C GLY A 251 0.17 -15.19 8.45
N GLU A 252 -0.80 -15.93 9.01
CA GLU A 252 -1.94 -15.34 9.72
C GLU A 252 -1.49 -14.60 10.98
N LYS A 253 -0.52 -15.15 11.71
CA LYS A 253 0.06 -14.50 12.88
C LYS A 253 0.78 -13.21 12.48
N ALA A 254 1.60 -13.24 11.43
CA ALA A 254 2.28 -12.06 10.91
C ALA A 254 1.30 -10.97 10.47
N PHE A 255 0.17 -11.34 9.86
CA PHE A 255 -0.89 -10.39 9.51
C PHE A 255 -1.52 -9.74 10.73
N ARG A 256 -1.84 -10.50 11.78
CA ARG A 256 -2.42 -9.97 13.02
C ARG A 256 -1.45 -9.01 13.71
N GLU A 257 -0.17 -9.37 13.81
CA GLU A 257 0.87 -8.52 14.38
C GLU A 257 1.04 -7.22 13.57
N HIS A 258 0.89 -7.29 12.26
CA HIS A 258 0.92 -6.14 11.35
C HIS A 258 -0.27 -5.19 11.60
N CYS A 259 -1.46 -5.71 11.75
CA CYS A 259 -2.66 -4.91 12.00
C CYS A 259 -2.72 -4.38 13.44
N ASP A 260 -2.33 -5.19 14.44
CA ASP A 260 -2.36 -4.82 15.86
C ASP A 260 -1.23 -3.85 16.24
N GLY A 261 -0.12 -3.86 15.53
CA GLY A 261 0.98 -2.89 15.70
C GLY A 261 0.62 -1.45 15.36
N ALA A 262 -0.58 -1.20 14.84
CA ALA A 262 -1.12 0.13 14.57
C ALA A 262 -1.67 0.85 15.80
N LYS A 263 -1.68 0.22 17.00
CA LYS A 263 -2.06 0.94 18.23
C LYS A 263 -0.88 1.83 18.64
N PRO A 264 -1.08 3.16 18.78
CA PRO A 264 -0.09 4.00 19.40
C PRO A 264 0.16 3.47 20.83
N SER A 265 1.43 3.24 21.18
CA SER A 265 1.83 3.06 22.56
C SER A 265 1.38 4.29 23.34
N THR A 266 0.45 4.09 24.28
CA THR A 266 -0.02 5.09 25.25
C THR A 266 1.13 5.64 26.07
#